data_3a242900e68588b7c57bac62af655361
#
_entry.id   3a242900e68588b7c57bac62af655361
#
_cell.length_a   1.000
_cell.length_b   1.000
_cell.length_c   1.000
_cell.angle_alpha   90.00
_cell.angle_beta   90.00
_cell.angle_gamma   90.00
#
_symmetry.space_group_name_H-M   'P 1'
#
loop_
_entity.id
_entity.type
_entity.pdbx_description
1 polymer ?
#
loop_
_entity_poly.entity_id
_entity_poly.type
_entity_poly.pdbx_seq_one_letter_code
_entity_poly.pdbx_strand_id
1 'polypeptide(L)'
;MTAIIMIAQLLVGLGILVFVHEGGHFLAAKAFQIRVPKFYLFFNPSISLVCFKKVGGKWRVKFFAKNLPDTEPVVDENGEPVLDEKGKQKFKLINLDKLPEDDWRKHPENTEYGIGWLPLGGYCQIAGMIDETQSVENLATEPQPWEYRSKPAWQRLIVVLAGVIVNLIVGVLLFAFVLGHYEKEYLPLEAVTDGVYAFEQARNLGFQTGDKIISVDGKTFERYQDAVSAKMYFGSIVTIERDGIQKDIVIGDEYNLLKSSNGMFLQPYNFPALVDSVFPAGEAQKAGIQKGDVIIGLDTIVIESYGALIEYREQFANRSVEVSYLHGNDTLSSLITFDSTAMLGVAIASMPYQTKTYTIGQSLHYGWSDAMKNLWLNLKGFEKLFSGEEKLTSLSGPVGIAQIYGGVWNWAKFWYITALLSVILAFMNVLPIPGLDGGHALFTFIELITGKKVPDSVLQYAQTIGMILLLLLMFFVIGNDIFKLFK
;
A
#
# COMPACT_ATOMS: atom_id res chain seq x y z
N MET A 1 -15.61 7.01 17.47
CA MET A 1 -16.15 6.04 16.49
C MET A 1 -15.30 6.00 15.23
N THR A 2 -14.92 7.12 14.65
CA THR A 2 -14.09 7.26 13.43
C THR A 2 -12.75 6.50 13.49
N ALA A 3 -11.97 6.65 14.57
CA ALA A 3 -10.69 5.95 14.73
C ALA A 3 -10.83 4.42 14.78
N ILE A 4 -11.91 3.92 15.40
CA ILE A 4 -12.18 2.47 15.47
C ILE A 4 -12.42 1.92 14.06
N ILE A 5 -13.17 2.64 13.22
CA ILE A 5 -13.44 2.24 11.83
C ILE A 5 -12.15 2.22 11.01
N MET A 6 -11.30 3.24 11.16
CA MET A 6 -9.98 3.30 10.49
C MET A 6 -9.11 2.10 10.85
N ILE A 7 -8.99 1.80 12.15
CA ILE A 7 -8.21 0.66 12.65
C ILE A 7 -8.81 -0.67 12.18
N ALA A 8 -10.13 -0.82 12.23
CA ALA A 8 -10.80 -2.03 11.78
C ALA A 8 -10.56 -2.28 10.28
N GLN A 9 -10.68 -1.26 9.44
CA GLN A 9 -10.39 -1.37 8.00
C GLN A 9 -8.94 -1.76 7.76
N LEU A 10 -7.99 -1.12 8.45
CA LEU A 10 -6.56 -1.47 8.35
C LEU A 10 -6.32 -2.92 8.74
N LEU A 11 -6.85 -3.37 9.89
CA LEU A 11 -6.64 -4.75 10.37
C LEU A 11 -7.24 -5.79 9.44
N VAL A 12 -8.45 -5.54 8.90
CA VAL A 12 -9.08 -6.45 7.94
C VAL A 12 -8.30 -6.47 6.63
N GLY A 13 -7.92 -5.30 6.10
CA GLY A 13 -7.13 -5.21 4.86
C GLY A 13 -5.78 -5.91 4.98
N LEU A 14 -5.00 -5.60 6.04
CA LEU A 14 -3.72 -6.27 6.30
C LEU A 14 -3.90 -7.77 6.55
N GLY A 15 -4.94 -8.16 7.29
CA GLY A 15 -5.23 -9.58 7.54
C GLY A 15 -5.46 -10.36 6.23
N ILE A 16 -6.22 -9.80 5.29
CA ILE A 16 -6.42 -10.41 3.96
C ILE A 16 -5.08 -10.52 3.23
N LEU A 17 -4.29 -9.46 3.19
CA LEU A 17 -3.03 -9.42 2.44
C LEU A 17 -1.97 -10.37 3.01
N VAL A 18 -1.85 -10.41 4.34
CA VAL A 18 -0.94 -11.35 5.03
C VAL A 18 -1.39 -12.79 4.79
N PHE A 19 -2.68 -13.08 4.94
CA PHE A 19 -3.21 -14.43 4.69
C PHE A 19 -2.93 -14.92 3.26
N VAL A 20 -3.10 -14.02 2.29
CA VAL A 20 -2.85 -14.32 0.88
C VAL A 20 -1.36 -14.51 0.60
N HIS A 21 -0.52 -13.67 1.18
CA HIS A 21 0.94 -13.73 1.07
C HIS A 21 1.50 -15.05 1.61
N GLU A 22 1.18 -15.35 2.88
CA GLU A 22 1.57 -16.62 3.53
C GLU A 22 0.98 -17.83 2.81
N GLY A 23 -0.25 -17.67 2.29
CA GLY A 23 -0.92 -18.66 1.45
C GLY A 23 -0.14 -18.99 0.18
N GLY A 24 0.53 -18.01 -0.43
CA GLY A 24 1.42 -18.21 -1.56
C GLY A 24 2.60 -19.14 -1.22
N HIS A 25 3.31 -18.85 -0.14
CA HIS A 25 4.40 -19.70 0.37
C HIS A 25 3.91 -21.11 0.72
N PHE A 26 2.79 -21.18 1.41
CA PHE A 26 2.17 -22.44 1.81
C PHE A 26 1.85 -23.34 0.61
N LEU A 27 1.16 -22.80 -0.39
CA LEU A 27 0.78 -23.56 -1.58
C LEU A 27 2.00 -24.02 -2.38
N ALA A 28 3.00 -23.17 -2.56
CA ALA A 28 4.23 -23.51 -3.25
C ALA A 28 5.04 -24.59 -2.47
N ALA A 29 5.16 -24.46 -1.15
CA ALA A 29 5.82 -25.45 -0.31
C ALA A 29 5.13 -26.81 -0.41
N LYS A 30 3.79 -26.85 -0.32
CA LYS A 30 3.00 -28.08 -0.47
C LYS A 30 3.13 -28.70 -1.87
N ALA A 31 3.16 -27.88 -2.93
CA ALA A 31 3.36 -28.36 -4.31
C ALA A 31 4.70 -29.09 -4.49
N PHE A 32 5.76 -28.64 -3.78
CA PHE A 32 7.07 -29.30 -3.78
C PHE A 32 7.27 -30.31 -2.65
N GLN A 33 6.19 -30.73 -2.00
CA GLN A 33 6.22 -31.72 -0.90
C GLN A 33 7.10 -31.29 0.27
N ILE A 34 7.18 -29.98 0.55
CA ILE A 34 7.83 -29.44 1.73
C ILE A 34 6.80 -29.41 2.86
N ARG A 35 7.19 -29.82 4.06
CA ARG A 35 6.32 -29.73 5.24
C ARG A 35 6.19 -28.30 5.70
N VAL A 36 4.96 -27.96 6.09
CA VAL A 36 4.64 -26.68 6.72
C VAL A 36 4.02 -26.97 8.08
N PRO A 37 4.81 -26.99 9.17
CA PRO A 37 4.32 -27.30 10.50
C PRO A 37 3.27 -26.31 11.01
N LYS A 38 3.46 -24.99 10.75
CA LYS A 38 2.55 -23.93 11.24
C LYS A 38 2.21 -22.95 10.12
N PHE A 39 0.95 -22.50 10.13
CA PHE A 39 0.43 -21.45 9.26
C PHE A 39 -0.45 -20.53 10.10
N TYR A 40 0.02 -19.31 10.33
CA TYR A 40 -0.63 -18.38 11.24
C TYR A 40 -0.95 -17.05 10.58
N LEU A 41 -2.20 -16.64 10.68
CA LEU A 41 -2.60 -15.26 10.49
C LEU A 41 -2.28 -14.52 11.79
N PHE A 42 -1.43 -13.51 11.71
CA PHE A 42 -0.87 -12.74 12.83
C PHE A 42 0.10 -13.55 13.72
N PHE A 43 1.06 -12.84 14.28
CA PHE A 43 2.00 -13.45 15.21
C PHE A 43 1.32 -13.84 16.52
N ASN A 44 1.80 -14.95 17.09
CA ASN A 44 1.27 -15.53 18.33
C ASN A 44 2.34 -15.67 19.43
N PRO A 45 3.08 -14.60 19.83
CA PRO A 45 4.06 -14.72 20.90
C PRO A 45 3.39 -15.30 22.14
N SER A 46 3.86 -16.46 22.58
CA SER A 46 3.41 -17.20 23.74
C SER A 46 1.98 -17.81 23.69
N ILE A 47 1.01 -17.16 23.03
CA ILE A 47 -0.40 -17.55 23.03
C ILE A 47 -1.02 -17.40 21.65
N SER A 48 -1.78 -18.41 21.20
CA SER A 48 -2.65 -18.32 20.02
C SER A 48 -4.08 -18.00 20.44
N LEU A 49 -4.76 -17.07 19.75
CA LEU A 49 -6.19 -16.81 19.99
C LEU A 49 -7.03 -18.05 19.69
N VAL A 50 -6.78 -18.65 18.55
CA VAL A 50 -7.36 -19.92 18.12
C VAL A 50 -6.33 -20.68 17.30
N CYS A 51 -6.24 -21.98 17.49
CA CYS A 51 -5.49 -22.85 16.62
C CYS A 51 -6.21 -24.18 16.41
N PHE A 52 -6.00 -24.80 15.26
CA PHE A 52 -6.59 -26.07 14.92
C PHE A 52 -5.60 -26.93 14.12
N LYS A 53 -5.62 -28.22 14.41
CA LYS A 53 -4.71 -29.21 13.81
C LYS A 53 -5.41 -30.58 13.77
N LYS A 54 -5.01 -31.42 12.81
CA LYS A 54 -5.43 -32.82 12.77
C LYS A 54 -4.50 -33.64 13.66
N VAL A 55 -5.02 -34.14 14.79
CA VAL A 55 -4.29 -34.92 15.80
C VAL A 55 -5.02 -36.24 16.00
N GLY A 56 -4.31 -37.36 15.91
CA GLY A 56 -4.90 -38.68 16.03
C GLY A 56 -6.03 -38.97 15.01
N GLY A 57 -5.89 -38.42 13.77
CA GLY A 57 -6.87 -38.57 12.71
C GLY A 57 -8.10 -37.64 12.79
N LYS A 58 -8.26 -36.86 13.86
CA LYS A 58 -9.40 -35.96 14.10
C LYS A 58 -8.95 -34.51 14.14
N TRP A 59 -9.79 -33.59 13.62
CA TRP A 59 -9.58 -32.17 13.80
C TRP A 59 -9.85 -31.77 15.26
N ARG A 60 -8.89 -31.08 15.85
CA ARG A 60 -9.00 -30.50 17.20
C ARG A 60 -8.79 -29.01 17.13
N VAL A 61 -9.52 -28.27 17.96
CA VAL A 61 -9.46 -26.80 18.09
C VAL A 61 -9.08 -26.46 19.51
N LYS A 62 -8.20 -25.48 19.68
CA LYS A 62 -7.85 -24.90 20.97
C LYS A 62 -8.03 -23.40 20.91
N PHE A 63 -8.56 -22.82 21.98
CA PHE A 63 -8.70 -21.39 22.16
C PHE A 63 -7.74 -20.92 23.25
N PHE A 64 -7.14 -19.77 23.07
CA PHE A 64 -6.17 -19.15 24.00
C PHE A 64 -5.07 -20.12 24.42
N ALA A 65 -4.61 -20.94 23.48
CA ALA A 65 -3.64 -21.98 23.72
C ALA A 65 -2.23 -21.40 23.86
N LYS A 66 -1.52 -21.84 24.90
CA LYS A 66 -0.08 -21.56 25.03
C LYS A 66 0.69 -22.34 23.97
N ASN A 67 1.72 -21.69 23.41
CA ASN A 67 2.63 -22.36 22.49
C ASN A 67 3.38 -23.47 23.24
N LEU A 68 3.39 -24.66 22.65
CA LEU A 68 4.13 -25.78 23.20
C LEU A 68 5.58 -25.73 22.68
N PRO A 69 6.59 -25.89 23.55
CA PRO A 69 7.98 -25.92 23.12
C PRO A 69 8.27 -27.20 22.32
N ASP A 70 9.08 -27.07 21.26
CA ASP A 70 9.56 -28.18 20.46
C ASP A 70 10.86 -28.78 21.02
N THR A 71 11.41 -28.16 22.06
CA THR A 71 12.64 -28.59 22.74
C THR A 71 12.38 -28.83 24.23
N GLU A 72 13.17 -29.74 24.80
CA GLU A 72 13.19 -29.98 26.25
C GLU A 72 14.61 -29.78 26.81
N PRO A 73 14.75 -29.31 28.07
CA PRO A 73 16.05 -29.13 28.67
C PRO A 73 16.77 -30.48 28.83
N VAL A 74 18.07 -30.49 28.55
CA VAL A 74 18.91 -31.62 28.82
C VAL A 74 19.26 -31.62 30.31
N VAL A 75 18.94 -32.68 31.01
CA VAL A 75 19.29 -32.88 32.42
C VAL A 75 20.21 -34.08 32.54
N ASP A 76 21.10 -34.07 33.54
CA ASP A 76 21.95 -35.20 33.88
C ASP A 76 21.20 -36.29 34.66
N GLU A 77 21.92 -37.34 35.10
CA GLU A 77 21.32 -38.46 35.86
C GLU A 77 20.74 -38.04 37.23
N ASN A 78 21.14 -36.88 37.74
CA ASN A 78 20.65 -36.32 39.01
C ASN A 78 19.50 -35.32 38.84
N GLY A 79 19.11 -35.04 37.56
CA GLY A 79 18.07 -34.06 37.24
C GLY A 79 18.57 -32.61 37.17
N GLU A 80 19.89 -32.37 37.22
CA GLU A 80 20.49 -31.05 37.13
C GLU A 80 20.65 -30.62 35.65
N PRO A 81 20.49 -29.33 35.34
CA PRO A 81 20.61 -28.83 33.98
C PRO A 81 22.02 -28.96 33.42
N VAL A 82 22.16 -29.60 32.26
CA VAL A 82 23.43 -29.68 31.55
C VAL A 82 23.67 -28.35 30.84
N LEU A 83 24.85 -27.77 31.12
CA LEU A 83 25.25 -26.49 30.51
C LEU A 83 26.14 -26.71 29.28
N ASP A 84 26.11 -25.75 28.33
CA ASP A 84 27.04 -25.68 27.21
C ASP A 84 28.41 -25.09 27.63
N GLU A 85 29.35 -24.97 26.68
CA GLU A 85 30.67 -24.36 26.91
C GLU A 85 30.60 -22.89 27.32
N LYS A 86 29.46 -22.23 27.14
CA LYS A 86 29.21 -20.82 27.49
C LYS A 86 28.40 -20.67 28.78
N GLY A 87 28.13 -21.77 29.49
CA GLY A 87 27.37 -21.77 30.73
C GLY A 87 25.85 -21.63 30.56
N LYS A 88 25.32 -21.84 29.34
CA LYS A 88 23.88 -21.82 29.09
C LYS A 88 23.33 -23.24 29.11
N GLN A 89 22.07 -23.40 29.58
CA GLN A 89 21.39 -24.70 29.59
C GLN A 89 21.25 -25.26 28.18
N LYS A 90 21.65 -26.52 28.00
CA LYS A 90 21.45 -27.24 26.76
C LYS A 90 20.01 -27.68 26.59
N PHE A 91 19.51 -27.58 25.36
CA PHE A 91 18.18 -28.05 24.97
C PHE A 91 18.36 -29.13 23.88
N LYS A 92 17.47 -30.10 23.86
CA LYS A 92 17.37 -31.09 22.77
C LYS A 92 15.94 -31.10 22.22
N LEU A 93 15.80 -31.53 20.96
CA LEU A 93 14.48 -31.73 20.36
C LEU A 93 13.73 -32.83 21.12
N ILE A 94 12.45 -32.60 21.35
CA ILE A 94 11.56 -33.57 21.98
C ILE A 94 11.43 -34.78 21.05
N ASN A 95 11.59 -35.98 21.64
CA ASN A 95 11.37 -37.20 20.89
C ASN A 95 9.86 -37.41 20.67
N LEU A 96 9.41 -37.13 19.45
CA LEU A 96 8.00 -37.21 19.07
C LEU A 96 7.43 -38.65 19.20
N ASP A 97 8.24 -39.69 19.06
CA ASP A 97 7.79 -41.08 19.15
C ASP A 97 7.35 -41.45 20.58
N LYS A 98 7.91 -40.77 21.57
CA LYS A 98 7.57 -40.96 22.98
C LYS A 98 6.32 -40.22 23.42
N LEU A 99 5.81 -39.32 22.61
CA LEU A 99 4.61 -38.55 22.92
C LEU A 99 3.33 -39.38 22.73
N PRO A 100 2.29 -39.16 23.55
CA PRO A 100 0.97 -39.78 23.35
C PRO A 100 0.41 -39.47 21.96
N GLU A 101 -0.43 -40.33 21.40
CA GLU A 101 -1.04 -40.16 20.08
C GLU A 101 -1.94 -38.88 20.00
N ASP A 102 -2.41 -38.41 21.14
CA ASP A 102 -3.24 -37.20 21.26
C ASP A 102 -2.41 -35.95 21.57
N ASP A 103 -1.09 -36.06 21.68
CA ASP A 103 -0.24 -34.88 21.85
C ASP A 103 -0.25 -34.03 20.58
N TRP A 104 -0.38 -32.74 20.78
CA TRP A 104 -0.45 -31.77 19.69
C TRP A 104 0.79 -31.74 18.79
N ARG A 105 1.96 -32.11 19.33
CA ARG A 105 3.26 -32.13 18.63
C ARG A 105 3.52 -33.42 17.87
N LYS A 106 2.83 -34.51 18.21
CA LYS A 106 3.08 -35.87 17.69
C LYS A 106 3.08 -36.00 16.16
N HIS A 107 2.27 -35.15 15.49
CA HIS A 107 2.06 -35.20 14.04
C HIS A 107 2.60 -33.94 13.35
N PRO A 108 3.95 -33.79 13.18
CA PRO A 108 4.53 -32.60 12.53
C PRO A 108 4.24 -32.51 11.02
N GLU A 109 3.80 -33.60 10.38
CA GLU A 109 3.35 -33.64 8.99
C GLU A 109 2.01 -32.90 8.79
N ASN A 110 1.18 -32.78 9.83
CA ASN A 110 -0.08 -32.06 9.82
C ASN A 110 0.16 -30.60 10.19
N THR A 111 -0.23 -29.71 9.30
CA THR A 111 -0.13 -28.26 9.55
C THR A 111 -1.03 -27.83 10.69
N GLU A 112 -0.49 -27.07 11.62
CA GLU A 112 -1.23 -26.31 12.61
C GLU A 112 -1.62 -24.95 12.00
N TYR A 113 -2.91 -24.69 11.94
CA TYR A 113 -3.46 -23.42 11.47
C TYR A 113 -3.90 -22.61 12.67
N GLY A 114 -3.67 -21.29 12.65
CA GLY A 114 -4.08 -20.47 13.77
C GLY A 114 -4.18 -18.98 13.47
N ILE A 115 -4.72 -18.27 14.47
CA ILE A 115 -4.77 -16.81 14.51
C ILE A 115 -4.02 -16.37 15.76
N GLY A 116 -2.98 -15.56 15.57
CA GLY A 116 -2.25 -14.89 16.63
C GLY A 116 -2.98 -13.65 17.13
N TRP A 117 -2.47 -13.05 18.19
CA TRP A 117 -3.04 -11.85 18.78
C TRP A 117 -2.32 -10.56 18.36
N LEU A 118 -1.12 -10.65 17.77
CA LEU A 118 -0.30 -9.51 17.40
C LEU A 118 -0.40 -9.23 15.88
N PRO A 119 -1.16 -8.22 15.44
CA PRO A 119 -1.47 -7.98 14.03
C PRO A 119 -0.35 -7.23 13.29
N LEU A 120 0.91 -7.64 13.49
CA LEU A 120 2.10 -7.07 12.84
C LEU A 120 2.63 -7.93 11.67
N GLY A 121 1.87 -8.91 11.21
CA GLY A 121 2.24 -9.86 10.17
C GLY A 121 1.67 -11.23 10.49
N GLY A 122 1.97 -12.22 9.66
CA GLY A 122 1.70 -13.64 9.89
C GLY A 122 2.96 -14.44 9.63
N TYR A 123 2.86 -15.75 9.60
CA TYR A 123 3.96 -16.60 9.20
C TYR A 123 3.52 -17.97 8.69
N CYS A 124 4.27 -18.45 7.74
CA CYS A 124 4.20 -19.79 7.22
C CYS A 124 5.51 -20.50 7.57
N GLN A 125 5.54 -21.28 8.66
CA GLN A 125 6.75 -22.00 9.08
C GLN A 125 7.05 -23.11 8.08
N ILE A 126 8.11 -22.95 7.31
CA ILE A 126 8.55 -23.93 6.30
C ILE A 126 9.66 -24.80 6.88
N ALA A 127 9.48 -26.13 6.93
CA ALA A 127 10.46 -27.01 7.51
C ALA A 127 11.83 -26.90 6.82
N GLY A 128 12.89 -26.71 7.59
CA GLY A 128 14.26 -26.58 7.09
C GLY A 128 14.59 -25.26 6.41
N MET A 129 13.77 -24.24 6.58
CA MET A 129 14.06 -22.87 6.20
C MET A 129 14.57 -22.10 7.43
N ILE A 130 15.64 -21.32 7.27
CA ILE A 130 16.17 -20.44 8.30
C ILE A 130 15.48 -19.10 8.15
N ASP A 131 14.58 -18.78 9.06
CA ASP A 131 13.80 -17.55 9.11
C ASP A 131 13.63 -17.09 10.57
N GLU A 132 12.74 -16.14 10.82
CA GLU A 132 12.42 -15.66 12.19
C GLU A 132 11.80 -16.75 13.09
N THR A 133 11.34 -17.89 12.52
CA THR A 133 10.69 -18.98 13.25
C THR A 133 11.63 -20.16 13.54
N GLN A 134 12.72 -20.29 12.78
CA GLN A 134 13.67 -21.40 12.89
C GLN A 134 15.13 -20.94 12.81
N SER A 135 15.92 -21.26 13.84
CA SER A 135 17.36 -21.05 13.86
C SER A 135 18.14 -22.31 13.39
N VAL A 136 19.42 -22.12 13.02
CA VAL A 136 20.31 -23.23 12.65
C VAL A 136 20.43 -24.29 13.76
N GLU A 137 20.39 -23.88 15.01
CA GLU A 137 20.51 -24.75 16.19
C GLU A 137 19.36 -25.77 16.30
N ASN A 138 18.19 -25.44 15.72
CA ASN A 138 17.00 -26.29 15.73
C ASN A 138 16.92 -27.23 14.50
N LEU A 139 17.90 -27.18 13.60
CA LEU A 139 17.92 -28.02 12.40
C LEU A 139 18.61 -29.35 12.67
N ALA A 140 18.00 -30.44 12.19
CA ALA A 140 18.69 -31.74 12.19
C ALA A 140 19.99 -31.68 11.37
N THR A 141 21.01 -32.46 11.77
CA THR A 141 22.32 -32.42 11.14
C THR A 141 22.25 -32.75 9.65
N GLU A 142 21.39 -33.70 9.27
CA GLU A 142 21.18 -34.10 7.86
C GLU A 142 19.83 -33.56 7.33
N PRO A 143 19.83 -32.93 6.14
CA PRO A 143 18.60 -32.45 5.49
C PRO A 143 17.64 -33.59 5.19
N GLN A 144 16.40 -33.45 5.63
CA GLN A 144 15.36 -34.46 5.36
C GLN A 144 14.68 -34.20 4.01
N PRO A 145 14.16 -35.20 3.30
CA PRO A 145 13.55 -35.05 1.98
C PRO A 145 12.38 -34.07 1.91
N TRP A 146 11.70 -33.83 3.04
CA TRP A 146 10.57 -32.89 3.18
C TRP A 146 10.97 -31.49 3.63
N GLU A 147 12.28 -31.22 3.75
CA GLU A 147 12.77 -29.92 4.15
C GLU A 147 13.08 -29.02 2.94
N TYR A 148 12.88 -27.71 3.10
CA TYR A 148 13.21 -26.68 2.12
C TYR A 148 14.67 -26.77 1.64
N ARG A 149 15.63 -26.96 2.54
CA ARG A 149 17.08 -27.02 2.25
C ARG A 149 17.49 -28.26 1.45
N SER A 150 16.63 -29.29 1.36
CA SER A 150 16.87 -30.48 0.55
C SER A 150 16.45 -30.31 -0.91
N LYS A 151 15.68 -29.25 -1.23
CA LYS A 151 15.15 -29.03 -2.56
C LYS A 151 16.15 -28.27 -3.45
N PRO A 152 16.12 -28.48 -4.77
CA PRO A 152 16.96 -27.74 -5.70
C PRO A 152 16.66 -26.24 -5.65
N ALA A 153 17.67 -25.40 -5.96
CA ALA A 153 17.60 -23.96 -5.81
C ALA A 153 16.39 -23.31 -6.51
N TRP A 154 16.03 -23.80 -7.71
CA TRP A 154 14.88 -23.26 -8.44
C TRP A 154 13.53 -23.47 -7.72
N GLN A 155 13.34 -24.64 -7.06
CA GLN A 155 12.12 -24.89 -6.27
C GLN A 155 12.10 -23.99 -5.03
N ARG A 156 13.23 -23.82 -4.38
CA ARG A 156 13.37 -22.93 -3.23
C ARG A 156 13.08 -21.48 -3.60
N LEU A 157 13.58 -21.04 -4.76
CA LEU A 157 13.30 -19.70 -5.28
C LEU A 157 11.81 -19.48 -5.56
N ILE A 158 11.12 -20.47 -6.14
CA ILE A 158 9.67 -20.38 -6.36
C ILE A 158 8.92 -20.30 -5.03
N VAL A 159 9.29 -21.10 -4.03
CA VAL A 159 8.64 -21.07 -2.70
C VAL A 159 8.76 -19.68 -2.08
N VAL A 160 9.93 -19.07 -2.12
CA VAL A 160 10.18 -17.73 -1.55
C VAL A 160 9.45 -16.64 -2.32
N LEU A 161 9.46 -16.69 -3.66
CA LEU A 161 8.78 -15.66 -4.47
C LEU A 161 7.27 -15.84 -4.54
N ALA A 162 6.72 -16.97 -4.11
CA ALA A 162 5.30 -17.27 -4.23
C ALA A 162 4.41 -16.25 -3.49
N GLY A 163 4.80 -15.81 -2.28
CA GLY A 163 4.09 -14.78 -1.53
C GLY A 163 4.02 -13.45 -2.30
N VAL A 164 5.15 -13.02 -2.85
CA VAL A 164 5.28 -11.80 -3.66
C VAL A 164 4.40 -11.88 -4.91
N ILE A 165 4.49 -13.00 -5.65
CA ILE A 165 3.74 -13.21 -6.89
C ILE A 165 2.23 -13.18 -6.61
N VAL A 166 1.79 -13.87 -5.55
CA VAL A 166 0.37 -13.94 -5.20
C VAL A 166 -0.14 -12.56 -4.77
N ASN A 167 0.62 -11.78 -4.00
CA ASN A 167 0.25 -10.42 -3.66
C ASN A 167 0.11 -9.53 -4.91
N LEU A 168 1.01 -9.63 -5.88
CA LEU A 168 0.90 -8.88 -7.13
C LEU A 168 -0.36 -9.28 -7.91
N ILE A 169 -0.63 -10.59 -8.04
CA ILE A 169 -1.84 -11.10 -8.71
C ILE A 169 -3.09 -10.59 -8.00
N VAL A 170 -3.14 -10.67 -6.66
CA VAL A 170 -4.29 -10.20 -5.88
C VAL A 170 -4.46 -8.69 -6.01
N GLY A 171 -3.39 -7.91 -6.01
CA GLY A 171 -3.45 -6.48 -6.29
C GLY A 171 -4.12 -6.17 -7.63
N VAL A 172 -3.71 -6.86 -8.70
CA VAL A 172 -4.34 -6.74 -10.04
C VAL A 172 -5.82 -7.12 -10.00
N LEU A 173 -6.15 -8.26 -9.37
CA LEU A 173 -7.53 -8.74 -9.28
C LEU A 173 -8.42 -7.80 -8.46
N LEU A 174 -7.92 -7.22 -7.38
CA LEU A 174 -8.65 -6.24 -6.57
C LEU A 174 -8.87 -4.93 -7.32
N PHE A 175 -7.87 -4.40 -8.05
CA PHE A 175 -8.09 -3.25 -8.94
C PHE A 175 -9.13 -3.55 -10.00
N ALA A 176 -9.06 -4.74 -10.63
CA ALA A 176 -10.05 -5.17 -11.62
C ALA A 176 -11.45 -5.32 -11.01
N PHE A 177 -11.55 -5.87 -9.80
CA PHE A 177 -12.80 -6.00 -9.05
C PHE A 177 -13.42 -4.64 -8.76
N VAL A 178 -12.62 -3.68 -8.27
CA VAL A 178 -13.10 -2.32 -8.01
C VAL A 178 -13.65 -1.68 -9.29
N LEU A 179 -12.96 -1.83 -10.41
CA LEU A 179 -13.37 -1.27 -11.69
C LEU A 179 -14.63 -1.94 -12.26
N GLY A 180 -14.78 -3.25 -12.08
CA GLY A 180 -15.89 -4.01 -12.63
C GLY A 180 -17.13 -4.04 -11.76
N HIS A 181 -16.98 -3.84 -10.43
CA HIS A 181 -18.10 -3.95 -9.48
C HIS A 181 -18.63 -2.60 -9.01
N TYR A 182 -17.72 -1.64 -8.79
CA TYR A 182 -18.11 -0.29 -8.43
C TYR A 182 -17.99 0.57 -9.67
N GLU A 183 -19.11 1.14 -10.12
CA GLU A 183 -19.12 2.07 -11.22
C GLU A 183 -18.09 3.17 -10.97
N LYS A 184 -17.11 3.28 -11.86
CA LYS A 184 -16.09 4.30 -11.74
C LYS A 184 -16.47 5.49 -12.59
N GLU A 185 -16.70 6.58 -11.91
CA GLU A 185 -16.80 7.88 -12.56
C GLU A 185 -15.44 8.25 -13.14
N TYR A 186 -15.38 8.57 -14.40
CA TYR A 186 -14.20 9.08 -15.06
C TYR A 186 -14.55 10.28 -15.92
N LEU A 187 -13.61 11.19 -16.08
CA LEU A 187 -13.72 12.29 -17.02
C LEU A 187 -13.10 11.86 -18.36
N PRO A 188 -13.88 11.72 -19.45
CA PRO A 188 -13.31 11.49 -20.76
C PRO A 188 -12.37 12.64 -21.14
N LEU A 189 -11.21 12.33 -21.72
CA LEU A 189 -10.29 13.38 -22.17
C LEU A 189 -10.95 14.25 -23.26
N GLU A 190 -11.78 13.67 -24.10
CA GLU A 190 -12.57 14.34 -25.12
C GLU A 190 -13.61 15.36 -24.55
N ALA A 191 -14.03 15.18 -23.31
CA ALA A 191 -14.96 16.11 -22.65
C ALA A 191 -14.26 17.40 -22.18
N VAL A 192 -12.93 17.44 -22.20
CA VAL A 192 -12.11 18.62 -21.86
C VAL A 192 -11.93 19.48 -23.12
N THR A 193 -13.05 20.00 -23.65
CA THR A 193 -13.13 20.67 -24.97
C THR A 193 -12.34 21.97 -25.04
N ASP A 194 -12.30 22.73 -23.93
CA ASP A 194 -11.65 24.02 -23.84
C ASP A 194 -10.21 23.94 -23.30
N GLY A 195 -9.70 22.69 -23.23
CA GLY A 195 -8.36 22.43 -22.73
C GLY A 195 -8.27 22.46 -21.20
N VAL A 196 -7.05 22.63 -20.70
CA VAL A 196 -6.74 22.62 -19.28
C VAL A 196 -6.53 24.02 -18.72
N TYR A 197 -6.89 24.23 -17.47
CA TYR A 197 -6.41 25.34 -16.65
C TYR A 197 -5.01 25.00 -16.16
N ALA A 198 -4.03 25.79 -16.52
CA ALA A 198 -2.64 25.61 -16.11
C ALA A 198 -2.35 26.43 -14.85
N PHE A 199 -2.12 25.75 -13.72
CA PHE A 199 -1.68 26.41 -12.49
C PHE A 199 -0.26 27.00 -12.67
N GLU A 200 0.16 27.87 -11.77
CA GLU A 200 1.47 28.55 -11.83
C GLU A 200 2.63 27.60 -12.15
N GLN A 201 2.66 26.44 -11.50
CA GLN A 201 3.71 25.46 -11.68
C GLN A 201 3.72 24.85 -13.09
N ALA A 202 2.55 24.60 -13.66
CA ALA A 202 2.43 24.13 -15.04
C ALA A 202 2.81 25.25 -16.03
N ARG A 203 2.45 26.49 -15.76
CA ARG A 203 2.84 27.64 -16.57
C ARG A 203 4.36 27.81 -16.62
N ASN A 204 5.06 27.57 -15.50
CA ASN A 204 6.52 27.61 -15.43
C ASN A 204 7.20 26.55 -16.30
N LEU A 205 6.52 25.44 -16.58
CA LEU A 205 6.99 24.39 -17.50
C LEU A 205 6.55 24.61 -18.95
N GLY A 206 5.84 25.72 -19.24
CA GLY A 206 5.45 26.11 -20.59
C GLY A 206 4.02 25.75 -21.00
N PHE A 207 3.20 25.18 -20.09
CA PHE A 207 1.76 25.05 -20.32
C PHE A 207 1.07 26.42 -20.29
N GLN A 208 -0.05 26.51 -20.97
CA GLN A 208 -0.96 27.66 -20.92
C GLN A 208 -2.38 27.17 -20.69
N THR A 209 -3.17 27.99 -20.02
CA THR A 209 -4.62 27.75 -19.92
C THR A 209 -5.22 27.72 -21.32
N GLY A 210 -6.03 26.71 -21.62
CA GLY A 210 -6.56 26.44 -22.97
C GLY A 210 -5.81 25.38 -23.77
N ASP A 211 -4.65 24.90 -23.28
CA ASP A 211 -3.93 23.80 -23.94
C ASP A 211 -4.76 22.52 -23.91
N LYS A 212 -4.90 21.84 -25.05
CA LYS A 212 -5.57 20.53 -25.14
C LYS A 212 -4.51 19.44 -25.14
N ILE A 213 -4.59 18.51 -24.19
CA ILE A 213 -3.65 17.37 -24.12
C ILE A 213 -4.01 16.37 -25.22
N ILE A 214 -3.09 16.09 -26.11
CA ILE A 214 -3.24 15.13 -27.22
C ILE A 214 -2.64 13.77 -26.82
N SER A 215 -1.41 13.77 -26.33
CA SER A 215 -0.72 12.55 -25.93
C SER A 215 0.33 12.83 -24.84
N VAL A 216 0.71 11.78 -24.10
CA VAL A 216 1.84 11.80 -23.17
C VAL A 216 2.75 10.63 -23.54
N ASP A 217 4.03 10.90 -23.79
CA ASP A 217 5.02 9.94 -24.30
C ASP A 217 4.52 9.21 -25.58
N GLY A 218 3.83 9.93 -26.46
CA GLY A 218 3.25 9.40 -27.70
C GLY A 218 2.03 8.50 -27.51
N LYS A 219 1.49 8.37 -26.29
CA LYS A 219 0.29 7.58 -25.98
C LYS A 219 -0.92 8.49 -25.80
N THR A 220 -2.03 8.12 -26.42
CA THR A 220 -3.34 8.74 -26.20
C THR A 220 -4.06 8.08 -25.04
N PHE A 221 -4.95 8.80 -24.38
CA PHE A 221 -5.69 8.33 -23.21
C PHE A 221 -7.19 8.57 -23.40
N GLU A 222 -7.97 7.60 -22.94
CA GLU A 222 -9.44 7.75 -22.87
C GLU A 222 -9.85 8.63 -21.69
N ARG A 223 -9.13 8.48 -20.56
CA ARG A 223 -9.45 9.13 -19.29
C ARG A 223 -8.48 10.29 -19.02
N TYR A 224 -9.03 11.44 -18.66
CA TYR A 224 -8.25 12.63 -18.28
C TYR A 224 -7.25 12.33 -17.15
N GLN A 225 -7.69 11.59 -16.12
CA GLN A 225 -6.84 11.25 -14.96
C GLN A 225 -5.62 10.40 -15.31
N ASP A 226 -5.66 9.66 -16.42
CA ASP A 226 -4.50 8.88 -16.87
C ASP A 226 -3.52 9.75 -17.64
N ALA A 227 -4.03 10.71 -18.41
CA ALA A 227 -3.21 11.70 -19.12
C ALA A 227 -2.48 12.61 -18.11
N VAL A 228 -3.19 13.12 -17.09
CA VAL A 228 -2.64 14.00 -16.04
C VAL A 228 -2.29 13.20 -14.79
N SER A 229 -1.46 12.19 -14.94
CA SER A 229 -1.08 11.32 -13.83
C SER A 229 0.26 11.71 -13.22
N ALA A 230 0.52 11.24 -11.98
CA ALA A 230 1.79 11.44 -11.30
C ALA A 230 3.02 11.05 -12.14
N LYS A 231 2.87 10.10 -13.09
CA LYS A 231 3.94 9.69 -14.00
C LYS A 231 4.46 10.87 -14.84
N MET A 232 3.62 11.84 -15.17
CA MET A 232 3.99 13.03 -15.95
C MET A 232 5.17 13.79 -15.35
N TYR A 233 5.33 13.78 -14.03
CA TYR A 233 6.37 14.51 -13.30
C TYR A 233 7.76 13.83 -13.31
N PHE A 234 7.89 12.64 -13.89
CA PHE A 234 9.12 11.87 -13.90
C PHE A 234 9.76 11.76 -15.31
N GLY A 235 9.75 12.87 -16.03
CA GLY A 235 10.34 12.93 -17.37
C GLY A 235 9.37 12.46 -18.44
N SER A 236 8.48 13.33 -18.90
CA SER A 236 7.51 13.02 -19.96
C SER A 236 7.53 14.07 -21.05
N ILE A 237 7.19 13.67 -22.27
CA ILE A 237 6.89 14.57 -23.36
C ILE A 237 5.38 14.64 -23.51
N VAL A 238 4.80 15.81 -23.27
CA VAL A 238 3.36 16.06 -23.40
C VAL A 238 3.11 16.80 -24.71
N THR A 239 2.46 16.14 -25.66
CA THR A 239 2.00 16.78 -26.89
C THR A 239 0.67 17.46 -26.59
N ILE A 240 0.62 18.77 -26.79
CA ILE A 240 -0.58 19.61 -26.62
C ILE A 240 -0.98 20.21 -27.97
N GLU A 241 -2.27 20.60 -28.08
CA GLU A 241 -2.74 21.50 -29.13
C GLU A 241 -3.01 22.87 -28.50
N ARG A 242 -2.37 23.91 -29.07
CA ARG A 242 -2.54 25.32 -28.69
C ARG A 242 -2.81 26.10 -29.97
N ASP A 243 -3.93 26.79 -30.03
CA ASP A 243 -4.35 27.59 -31.20
C ASP A 243 -4.38 26.77 -32.51
N GLY A 244 -4.79 25.48 -32.42
CA GLY A 244 -4.80 24.56 -33.57
C GLY A 244 -3.44 24.03 -33.99
N ILE A 245 -2.37 24.36 -33.27
CA ILE A 245 -1.00 23.91 -33.56
C ILE A 245 -0.53 22.93 -32.48
N GLN A 246 -0.03 21.77 -32.90
CA GLN A 246 0.56 20.81 -31.97
C GLN A 246 1.95 21.28 -31.53
N LYS A 247 2.22 21.15 -30.23
CA LYS A 247 3.49 21.49 -29.59
C LYS A 247 3.83 20.44 -28.54
N ASP A 248 5.11 20.16 -28.37
CA ASP A 248 5.61 19.30 -27.32
C ASP A 248 6.12 20.13 -26.14
N ILE A 249 5.66 19.77 -24.94
CA ILE A 249 6.16 20.29 -23.68
C ILE A 249 6.97 19.17 -23.03
N VAL A 250 8.25 19.40 -22.82
CA VAL A 250 9.15 18.45 -22.17
C VAL A 250 9.15 18.72 -20.68
N ILE A 251 8.64 17.77 -19.91
CA ILE A 251 8.69 17.80 -18.46
C ILE A 251 9.91 16.98 -18.02
N GLY A 252 10.81 17.59 -17.26
CA GLY A 252 11.96 16.92 -16.68
C GLY A 252 11.57 16.05 -15.47
N ASP A 253 12.55 15.78 -14.60
CA ASP A 253 12.26 15.16 -13.29
C ASP A 253 11.78 16.25 -12.33
N GLU A 254 10.46 16.42 -12.25
CA GLU A 254 9.78 17.47 -11.47
C GLU A 254 9.13 16.90 -10.20
N TYR A 255 9.81 15.94 -9.57
CA TYR A 255 9.33 15.30 -8.35
C TYR A 255 8.94 16.30 -7.23
N ASN A 256 9.71 17.39 -7.10
CA ASN A 256 9.41 18.43 -6.11
C ASN A 256 8.09 19.15 -6.41
N LEU A 257 7.73 19.33 -7.69
CA LEU A 257 6.46 19.91 -8.09
C LEU A 257 5.30 18.95 -7.79
N LEU A 258 5.46 17.66 -8.05
CA LEU A 258 4.46 16.65 -7.67
C LEU A 258 4.13 16.73 -6.18
N LYS A 259 5.14 16.95 -5.34
CA LYS A 259 5.00 17.03 -3.89
C LYS A 259 4.39 18.36 -3.42
N SER A 260 4.81 19.48 -4.00
CA SER A 260 4.39 20.83 -3.59
C SER A 260 3.06 21.25 -4.16
N SER A 261 2.64 20.68 -5.29
CA SER A 261 1.43 21.10 -6.02
C SER A 261 0.12 20.69 -5.35
N ASN A 262 0.13 19.75 -4.39
CA ASN A 262 -1.09 19.15 -3.84
C ASN A 262 -2.10 18.71 -4.91
N GLY A 263 -1.61 18.30 -6.11
CA GLY A 263 -2.44 17.97 -7.26
C GLY A 263 -2.91 19.19 -8.09
N MET A 264 -2.49 20.40 -7.75
CA MET A 264 -2.79 21.64 -8.48
C MET A 264 -1.74 21.87 -9.56
N PHE A 265 -1.87 21.15 -10.67
CA PHE A 265 -0.98 21.28 -11.81
C PHE A 265 -1.75 21.59 -13.08
N LEU A 266 -2.64 20.71 -13.50
CA LEU A 266 -3.57 20.91 -14.61
C LEU A 266 -4.97 20.49 -14.15
N GLN A 267 -5.98 21.28 -14.49
CA GLN A 267 -7.40 20.94 -14.33
C GLN A 267 -8.17 21.24 -15.62
N PRO A 268 -9.34 20.60 -15.84
CA PRO A 268 -10.17 20.99 -16.97
C PRO A 268 -10.57 22.47 -16.87
N TYR A 269 -10.39 23.21 -17.98
CA TYR A 269 -10.65 24.66 -17.98
C TYR A 269 -12.14 25.00 -18.08
N ASN A 270 -12.90 24.25 -18.87
CA ASN A 270 -14.34 24.44 -19.04
C ASN A 270 -15.21 24.06 -17.83
N PHE A 271 -14.64 24.14 -16.66
CA PHE A 271 -15.32 23.77 -15.43
C PHE A 271 -15.59 25.03 -14.57
N PRO A 272 -16.84 25.58 -14.61
CA PRO A 272 -17.18 26.77 -13.85
C PRO A 272 -17.20 26.48 -12.33
N ALA A 273 -17.00 27.51 -11.53
CA ALA A 273 -17.16 27.43 -10.08
C ALA A 273 -18.65 27.44 -9.68
N LEU A 274 -19.40 26.44 -10.17
CA LEU A 274 -20.86 26.30 -9.95
C LEU A 274 -21.13 25.72 -8.56
N VAL A 275 -21.91 26.41 -7.75
CA VAL A 275 -22.29 25.99 -6.41
C VAL A 275 -23.32 24.86 -6.46
N ASP A 276 -22.97 23.68 -5.97
CA ASP A 276 -23.89 22.53 -5.80
C ASP A 276 -24.63 22.59 -4.45
N SER A 277 -23.91 22.94 -3.40
CA SER A 277 -24.51 23.09 -2.07
C SER A 277 -23.77 24.13 -1.23
N VAL A 278 -24.47 24.72 -0.26
CA VAL A 278 -23.94 25.70 0.69
C VAL A 278 -23.92 25.04 2.08
N PHE A 279 -22.81 25.15 2.79
CA PHE A 279 -22.68 24.57 4.12
C PHE A 279 -23.52 25.34 5.14
N PRO A 280 -24.30 24.65 6.00
CA PRO A 280 -25.12 25.27 7.01
C PRO A 280 -24.29 26.14 7.96
N ALA A 281 -24.82 27.33 8.27
CA ALA A 281 -24.18 28.33 9.14
C ALA A 281 -22.82 28.87 8.65
N GLY A 282 -22.41 28.57 7.41
CA GLY A 282 -21.21 29.10 6.77
C GLY A 282 -21.39 30.57 6.32
N GLU A 283 -20.26 31.23 6.04
CA GLU A 283 -20.26 32.63 5.58
C GLU A 283 -20.96 32.78 4.22
N ALA A 284 -20.82 31.82 3.31
CA ALA A 284 -21.52 31.83 2.03
C ALA A 284 -23.06 31.84 2.20
N GLN A 285 -23.58 31.06 3.17
CA GLN A 285 -25.02 31.07 3.47
C GLN A 285 -25.50 32.43 4.00
N LYS A 286 -24.72 33.04 4.89
CA LYS A 286 -25.02 34.36 5.42
C LYS A 286 -24.98 35.45 4.34
N ALA A 287 -24.09 35.27 3.37
CA ALA A 287 -23.93 36.13 2.21
C ALA A 287 -25.03 35.96 1.14
N GLY A 288 -25.92 34.96 1.30
CA GLY A 288 -27.04 34.75 0.39
C GLY A 288 -26.70 33.91 -0.84
N ILE A 289 -25.50 33.31 -0.91
CA ILE A 289 -25.12 32.40 -1.98
C ILE A 289 -25.98 31.13 -1.90
N GLN A 290 -26.45 30.66 -3.05
CA GLN A 290 -27.38 29.53 -3.17
C GLN A 290 -26.83 28.45 -4.13
N LYS A 291 -27.45 27.29 -4.09
CA LYS A 291 -27.23 26.27 -5.11
C LYS A 291 -27.61 26.80 -6.49
N GLY A 292 -26.73 26.57 -7.46
CA GLY A 292 -26.90 27.05 -8.83
C GLY A 292 -26.18 28.36 -9.15
N ASP A 293 -25.68 29.06 -8.12
CA ASP A 293 -24.84 30.25 -8.34
C ASP A 293 -23.47 29.86 -8.91
N VAL A 294 -22.92 30.75 -9.72
CA VAL A 294 -21.56 30.58 -10.27
C VAL A 294 -20.66 31.68 -9.72
N ILE A 295 -19.60 31.29 -9.01
CA ILE A 295 -18.61 32.26 -8.52
C ILE A 295 -17.77 32.74 -9.69
N ILE A 296 -17.77 34.07 -9.89
CA ILE A 296 -17.13 34.75 -11.04
C ILE A 296 -16.06 35.76 -10.64
N GLY A 297 -15.92 36.08 -9.35
CA GLY A 297 -14.93 37.06 -8.91
C GLY A 297 -14.61 36.98 -7.43
N LEU A 298 -13.38 37.35 -7.07
CA LEU A 298 -12.88 37.59 -5.72
C LEU A 298 -12.18 38.96 -5.70
N ASP A 299 -12.78 39.96 -5.09
CA ASP A 299 -12.38 41.39 -5.20
C ASP A 299 -12.23 41.78 -6.68
N THR A 300 -11.02 42.11 -7.11
CA THR A 300 -10.70 42.50 -8.50
C THR A 300 -10.30 41.32 -9.40
N ILE A 301 -10.21 40.12 -8.85
CA ILE A 301 -9.77 38.92 -9.60
C ILE A 301 -10.98 38.26 -10.25
N VAL A 302 -10.94 38.11 -11.56
CA VAL A 302 -11.96 37.36 -12.32
C VAL A 302 -11.72 35.86 -12.17
N ILE A 303 -12.78 35.12 -11.82
CA ILE A 303 -12.79 33.68 -11.68
C ILE A 303 -13.48 33.05 -12.89
N GLU A 304 -12.69 32.65 -13.85
CA GLU A 304 -13.19 32.10 -15.13
C GLU A 304 -13.49 30.59 -15.02
N SER A 305 -12.89 29.90 -14.04
CA SER A 305 -13.03 28.47 -13.84
C SER A 305 -12.86 28.09 -12.38
N TYR A 306 -13.24 26.85 -12.05
CA TYR A 306 -12.97 26.29 -10.71
C TYR A 306 -11.47 26.22 -10.40
N GLY A 307 -10.62 25.96 -11.40
CA GLY A 307 -9.16 26.02 -11.26
C GLY A 307 -8.68 27.39 -10.79
N ALA A 308 -9.20 28.47 -11.39
CA ALA A 308 -8.89 29.82 -10.96
C ALA A 308 -9.35 30.11 -9.52
N LEU A 309 -10.55 29.66 -9.14
CA LEU A 309 -11.03 29.79 -7.76
C LEU A 309 -10.09 29.10 -6.76
N ILE A 310 -9.63 27.89 -7.06
CA ILE A 310 -8.68 27.15 -6.19
C ILE A 310 -7.36 27.90 -6.07
N GLU A 311 -6.79 28.38 -7.19
CA GLU A 311 -5.48 29.04 -7.20
C GLU A 311 -5.50 30.36 -6.43
N TYR A 312 -6.54 31.18 -6.62
CA TYR A 312 -6.53 32.54 -6.09
C TYR A 312 -7.12 32.68 -4.68
N ARG A 313 -7.97 31.75 -4.23
CA ARG A 313 -8.64 31.90 -2.92
C ARG A 313 -7.67 31.93 -1.73
N GLU A 314 -6.55 31.20 -1.79
CA GLU A 314 -5.62 31.07 -0.66
C GLU A 314 -4.99 32.40 -0.23
N GLN A 315 -4.81 33.36 -1.16
CA GLN A 315 -4.27 34.69 -0.86
C GLN A 315 -5.22 35.57 -0.02
N PHE A 316 -6.46 35.12 0.11
CA PHE A 316 -7.50 35.81 0.89
C PHE A 316 -7.76 35.18 2.25
N ALA A 317 -6.96 34.24 2.70
CA ALA A 317 -7.09 33.59 4.01
C ALA A 317 -7.10 34.64 5.14
N ASN A 318 -8.04 34.53 6.08
CA ASN A 318 -8.27 35.43 7.19
C ASN A 318 -8.60 36.90 6.76
N ARG A 319 -9.21 37.08 5.59
CA ARG A 319 -9.57 38.39 5.06
C ARG A 319 -11.05 38.43 4.64
N SER A 320 -11.64 39.64 4.69
CA SER A 320 -12.95 39.88 4.09
C SER A 320 -12.76 40.25 2.63
N VAL A 321 -13.48 39.57 1.74
CA VAL A 321 -13.38 39.63 0.29
C VAL A 321 -14.75 39.84 -0.30
N GLU A 322 -14.86 40.72 -1.28
CA GLU A 322 -16.06 40.84 -2.09
C GLU A 322 -16.14 39.69 -3.09
N VAL A 323 -17.09 38.80 -2.89
CA VAL A 323 -17.32 37.65 -3.77
C VAL A 323 -18.41 38.00 -4.76
N SER A 324 -18.06 38.05 -6.04
CA SER A 324 -19.01 38.23 -7.14
C SER A 324 -19.49 36.89 -7.66
N TYR A 325 -20.78 36.73 -7.87
CA TYR A 325 -21.39 35.51 -8.37
C TYR A 325 -22.61 35.80 -9.26
N LEU A 326 -22.87 34.87 -10.19
CA LEU A 326 -24.07 34.86 -11.02
C LEU A 326 -25.19 34.13 -10.30
N HIS A 327 -26.33 34.79 -10.09
CA HIS A 327 -27.58 34.20 -9.62
C HIS A 327 -28.58 34.21 -10.78
N GLY A 328 -28.72 33.06 -11.47
CA GLY A 328 -29.40 33.05 -12.76
C GLY A 328 -28.67 33.89 -13.80
N ASN A 329 -29.29 35.02 -14.21
CA ASN A 329 -28.68 35.98 -15.14
C ASN A 329 -28.16 37.25 -14.45
N ASP A 330 -28.37 37.39 -13.15
CA ASP A 330 -28.01 38.60 -12.42
C ASP A 330 -26.62 38.42 -11.76
N THR A 331 -25.79 39.44 -11.90
CA THR A 331 -24.50 39.49 -11.18
C THR A 331 -24.74 40.17 -9.83
N LEU A 332 -24.44 39.39 -8.78
CA LEU A 332 -24.52 39.83 -7.40
C LEU A 332 -23.13 39.82 -6.76
N SER A 333 -22.96 40.64 -5.72
CA SER A 333 -21.75 40.66 -4.90
C SER A 333 -22.09 40.59 -3.43
N SER A 334 -21.30 39.92 -2.64
CA SER A 334 -21.46 39.87 -1.18
C SER A 334 -20.09 39.81 -0.50
N LEU A 335 -19.98 40.51 0.64
CA LEU A 335 -18.77 40.49 1.44
C LEU A 335 -18.72 39.21 2.28
N ILE A 336 -17.69 38.40 2.11
CA ILE A 336 -17.47 37.12 2.81
C ILE A 336 -16.15 37.18 3.53
N THR A 337 -16.13 36.78 4.81
CA THR A 337 -14.91 36.67 5.58
C THR A 337 -14.39 35.21 5.50
N PHE A 338 -13.26 35.04 4.84
CA PHE A 338 -12.58 33.73 4.78
C PHE A 338 -11.91 33.44 6.12
N ASP A 339 -11.91 32.16 6.51
CA ASP A 339 -11.13 31.65 7.62
C ASP A 339 -9.66 31.38 7.21
N SER A 340 -8.87 30.78 8.10
CA SER A 340 -7.47 30.41 7.85
C SER A 340 -7.30 29.39 6.71
N THR A 341 -8.36 28.69 6.32
CA THR A 341 -8.36 27.69 5.24
C THR A 341 -8.77 28.27 3.90
N ALA A 342 -9.16 29.54 3.87
CA ALA A 342 -9.69 30.25 2.70
C ALA A 342 -10.86 29.50 2.01
N MET A 343 -11.71 28.84 2.80
CA MET A 343 -12.86 28.10 2.28
C MET A 343 -14.09 28.97 2.21
N LEU A 344 -14.74 28.98 1.04
CA LEU A 344 -15.94 29.79 0.79
C LEU A 344 -17.17 29.28 1.57
N GLY A 345 -17.13 28.02 2.04
CA GLY A 345 -18.28 27.38 2.68
C GLY A 345 -19.33 26.86 1.70
N VAL A 346 -18.92 26.54 0.48
CA VAL A 346 -19.74 25.91 -0.57
C VAL A 346 -19.08 24.65 -1.08
N ALA A 347 -19.90 23.70 -1.54
CA ALA A 347 -19.43 22.61 -2.41
C ALA A 347 -19.65 23.04 -3.87
N ILE A 348 -18.62 22.88 -4.68
CA ILE A 348 -18.71 23.13 -6.12
C ILE A 348 -19.23 21.85 -6.80
N ALA A 349 -20.09 22.02 -7.82
CA ALA A 349 -20.65 20.92 -8.58
C ALA A 349 -19.54 20.03 -9.13
N SER A 350 -19.75 18.72 -9.15
CA SER A 350 -18.79 17.81 -9.73
C SER A 350 -18.71 17.97 -11.24
N MET A 351 -17.53 17.69 -11.80
CA MET A 351 -17.34 17.65 -13.24
C MET A 351 -18.30 16.65 -13.91
N PRO A 352 -18.57 16.78 -15.21
CA PRO A 352 -19.44 15.86 -15.94
C PRO A 352 -18.73 14.49 -16.10
N TYR A 353 -18.54 13.82 -14.96
CA TYR A 353 -18.04 12.47 -14.97
C TYR A 353 -19.04 11.55 -15.66
N GLN A 354 -18.52 10.66 -16.51
CA GLN A 354 -19.29 9.58 -17.09
C GLN A 354 -19.10 8.32 -16.25
N THR A 355 -20.18 7.65 -15.96
CA THR A 355 -20.14 6.33 -15.35
C THR A 355 -19.92 5.29 -16.44
N LYS A 356 -18.88 4.50 -16.32
CA LYS A 356 -18.60 3.40 -17.23
C LYS A 356 -18.63 2.07 -16.50
N THR A 357 -19.44 1.16 -17.03
CA THR A 357 -19.38 -0.25 -16.65
C THR A 357 -18.31 -0.93 -17.50
N TYR A 358 -17.33 -1.51 -16.85
CA TYR A 358 -16.24 -2.21 -17.53
C TYR A 358 -16.60 -3.70 -17.71
N THR A 359 -16.36 -4.24 -18.88
CA THR A 359 -16.38 -5.70 -19.06
C THR A 359 -15.25 -6.35 -18.27
N ILE A 360 -15.36 -7.65 -17.97
CA ILE A 360 -14.31 -8.39 -17.21
C ILE A 360 -12.94 -8.23 -17.87
N GLY A 361 -12.87 -8.33 -19.21
CA GLY A 361 -11.61 -8.14 -19.94
C GLY A 361 -11.02 -6.74 -19.79
N GLN A 362 -11.86 -5.71 -19.89
CA GLN A 362 -11.44 -4.32 -19.68
C GLN A 362 -11.01 -4.09 -18.24
N SER A 363 -11.75 -4.63 -17.25
CA SER A 363 -11.41 -4.52 -15.84
C SER A 363 -10.06 -5.14 -15.53
N LEU A 364 -9.75 -6.32 -16.09
CA LEU A 364 -8.43 -6.96 -15.94
C LEU A 364 -7.32 -6.17 -16.62
N HIS A 365 -7.57 -5.63 -17.83
CA HIS A 365 -6.60 -4.80 -18.54
C HIS A 365 -6.23 -3.53 -17.75
N TYR A 366 -7.24 -2.79 -17.30
CA TYR A 366 -7.01 -1.58 -16.50
C TYR A 366 -6.48 -1.89 -15.11
N GLY A 367 -6.94 -3.00 -14.47
CA GLY A 367 -6.42 -3.45 -13.19
C GLY A 367 -4.92 -3.78 -13.26
N TRP A 368 -4.48 -4.43 -14.34
CA TRP A 368 -3.06 -4.63 -14.62
C TRP A 368 -2.33 -3.30 -14.80
N SER A 369 -2.87 -2.40 -15.61
CA SER A 369 -2.28 -1.08 -15.85
C SER A 369 -2.11 -0.28 -14.56
N ASP A 370 -3.16 -0.24 -13.71
CA ASP A 370 -3.13 0.46 -12.44
C ASP A 370 -2.12 -0.18 -11.46
N ALA A 371 -2.03 -1.51 -11.41
CA ALA A 371 -1.03 -2.21 -10.59
C ALA A 371 0.40 -1.88 -11.04
N MET A 372 0.68 -1.94 -12.35
CA MET A 372 2.02 -1.65 -12.89
C MET A 372 2.39 -0.17 -12.73
N LYS A 373 1.44 0.74 -12.88
CA LYS A 373 1.64 2.17 -12.62
C LYS A 373 2.03 2.41 -11.15
N ASN A 374 1.31 1.78 -10.21
CA ASN A 374 1.63 1.90 -8.79
C ASN A 374 2.98 1.26 -8.44
N LEU A 375 3.31 0.11 -9.02
CA LEU A 375 4.62 -0.53 -8.85
C LEU A 375 5.75 0.41 -9.31
N TRP A 376 5.59 1.03 -10.48
CA TRP A 376 6.56 1.98 -11.00
C TRP A 376 6.70 3.23 -10.12
N LEU A 377 5.57 3.78 -9.61
CA LEU A 377 5.58 4.93 -8.68
C LEU A 377 6.30 4.59 -7.37
N ASN A 378 6.10 3.37 -6.83
CA ASN A 378 6.83 2.91 -5.66
C ASN A 378 8.33 2.83 -5.92
N LEU A 379 8.75 2.29 -7.08
CA LEU A 379 10.15 2.24 -7.48
C LEU A 379 10.76 3.64 -7.54
N LYS A 380 10.05 4.60 -8.15
CA LYS A 380 10.49 6.01 -8.22
C LYS A 380 10.53 6.68 -6.85
N GLY A 381 9.54 6.43 -5.98
CA GLY A 381 9.57 6.92 -4.60
C GLY A 381 10.77 6.40 -3.80
N PHE A 382 11.12 5.12 -3.98
CA PHE A 382 12.32 4.53 -3.38
C PHE A 382 13.62 5.16 -3.93
N GLU A 383 13.70 5.35 -5.24
CA GLU A 383 14.84 6.04 -5.88
C GLU A 383 15.06 7.42 -5.23
N LYS A 384 13.98 8.21 -5.05
CA LYS A 384 14.03 9.54 -4.43
C LYS A 384 14.39 9.50 -2.94
N LEU A 385 13.96 8.45 -2.24
CA LEU A 385 14.33 8.25 -0.84
C LEU A 385 15.83 7.94 -0.70
N PHE A 386 16.38 7.09 -1.57
CA PHE A 386 17.80 6.73 -1.54
C PHE A 386 18.72 7.82 -2.09
N SER A 387 18.26 8.64 -3.02
CA SER A 387 19.00 9.83 -3.50
C SER A 387 19.05 10.96 -2.46
N GLY A 388 18.24 10.87 -1.40
CA GLY A 388 18.15 11.91 -0.36
C GLY A 388 17.26 13.09 -0.74
N GLU A 389 16.61 13.06 -1.90
CA GLU A 389 15.61 14.05 -2.31
C GLU A 389 14.34 13.97 -1.46
N GLU A 390 14.03 12.77 -0.96
CA GLU A 390 12.92 12.53 -0.05
C GLU A 390 13.44 12.22 1.35
N LYS A 391 12.74 12.75 2.37
CA LYS A 391 13.10 12.50 3.78
C LYS A 391 12.43 11.24 4.29
N LEU A 392 13.11 10.48 5.15
CA LEU A 392 12.51 9.33 5.84
C LEU A 392 11.23 9.71 6.63
N THR A 393 11.11 10.96 7.05
CA THR A 393 9.93 11.47 7.76
C THR A 393 8.67 11.57 6.89
N SER A 394 8.80 11.49 5.56
CA SER A 394 7.66 11.43 4.65
C SER A 394 6.97 10.05 4.65
N LEU A 395 7.69 9.01 5.05
CA LEU A 395 7.12 7.68 5.15
C LEU A 395 5.93 7.68 6.12
N SER A 396 4.87 7.03 5.71
CA SER A 396 3.67 6.79 6.52
C SER A 396 3.70 5.38 7.07
N GLY A 397 3.49 5.27 8.36
CA GLY A 397 3.36 3.99 9.06
C GLY A 397 1.90 3.55 9.19
N PRO A 398 1.63 2.59 10.08
CA PRO A 398 0.29 2.02 10.26
C PRO A 398 -0.78 3.06 10.55
N VAL A 399 -0.45 4.13 11.31
CA VAL A 399 -1.41 5.19 11.65
C VAL A 399 -1.75 6.02 10.40
N GLY A 400 -0.75 6.42 9.63
CA GLY A 400 -0.95 7.14 8.36
C GLY A 400 -1.76 6.31 7.36
N ILE A 401 -1.47 5.00 7.24
CA ILE A 401 -2.24 4.09 6.38
C ILE A 401 -3.70 3.98 6.85
N ALA A 402 -3.96 3.88 8.17
CA ALA A 402 -5.30 3.87 8.72
C ALA A 402 -6.09 5.14 8.37
N GLN A 403 -5.44 6.31 8.40
CA GLN A 403 -6.04 7.58 8.00
C GLN A 403 -6.45 7.61 6.51
N ILE A 404 -5.66 6.96 5.63
CA ILE A 404 -6.00 6.85 4.20
C ILE A 404 -7.30 6.07 4.00
N TYR A 405 -7.56 5.01 4.76
CA TYR A 405 -8.85 4.29 4.71
C TYR A 405 -10.03 5.21 5.06
N GLY A 406 -9.86 6.10 6.04
CA GLY A 406 -10.86 7.07 6.45
C GLY A 406 -11.83 6.55 7.51
N GLY A 407 -12.53 7.49 8.15
CA GLY A 407 -13.40 7.22 9.30
C GLY A 407 -14.81 6.71 8.97
N VAL A 408 -15.11 6.52 7.69
CA VAL A 408 -16.38 5.96 7.20
C VAL A 408 -16.06 4.72 6.38
N TRP A 409 -16.83 3.64 6.59
CA TRP A 409 -16.65 2.41 5.83
C TRP A 409 -17.20 2.58 4.41
N ASN A 410 -16.29 2.64 3.43
CA ASN A 410 -16.62 2.67 2.02
C ASN A 410 -15.96 1.47 1.33
N TRP A 411 -16.75 0.54 0.83
CA TRP A 411 -16.25 -0.71 0.26
C TRP A 411 -15.40 -0.51 -1.01
N ALA A 412 -15.76 0.43 -1.89
CA ALA A 412 -14.96 0.72 -3.08
C ALA A 412 -13.58 1.24 -2.70
N LYS A 413 -13.52 2.21 -1.78
CA LYS A 413 -12.29 2.77 -1.23
C LYS A 413 -11.48 1.71 -0.47
N PHE A 414 -12.15 0.89 0.33
CA PHE A 414 -11.51 -0.21 1.09
C PHE A 414 -10.76 -1.16 0.15
N TRP A 415 -11.43 -1.68 -0.88
CA TRP A 415 -10.80 -2.60 -1.82
C TRP A 415 -9.72 -1.95 -2.66
N TYR A 416 -9.92 -0.68 -3.06
CA TYR A 416 -8.91 0.09 -3.78
C TYR A 416 -7.62 0.26 -2.98
N ILE A 417 -7.71 0.66 -1.71
CA ILE A 417 -6.54 0.82 -0.83
C ILE A 417 -5.91 -0.54 -0.54
N THR A 418 -6.71 -1.58 -0.33
CA THR A 418 -6.20 -2.95 -0.15
C THR A 418 -5.45 -3.43 -1.39
N ALA A 419 -5.92 -3.13 -2.61
CA ALA A 419 -5.21 -3.42 -3.85
C ALA A 419 -3.86 -2.68 -3.91
N LEU A 420 -3.86 -1.39 -3.58
CA LEU A 420 -2.65 -0.57 -3.51
C LEU A 420 -1.63 -1.16 -2.54
N LEU A 421 -2.06 -1.49 -1.32
CA LEU A 421 -1.20 -2.11 -0.31
C LEU A 421 -0.69 -3.48 -0.74
N SER A 422 -1.48 -4.27 -1.48
CA SER A 422 -1.04 -5.56 -2.03
C SER A 422 0.16 -5.39 -2.98
N VAL A 423 0.10 -4.41 -3.87
CA VAL A 423 1.20 -4.09 -4.79
C VAL A 423 2.41 -3.55 -4.03
N ILE A 424 2.20 -2.71 -3.02
CA ILE A 424 3.28 -2.18 -2.17
C ILE A 424 3.97 -3.32 -1.41
N LEU A 425 3.21 -4.25 -0.82
CA LEU A 425 3.77 -5.42 -0.13
C LEU A 425 4.55 -6.33 -1.08
N ALA A 426 4.03 -6.56 -2.29
CA ALA A 426 4.76 -7.30 -3.31
C ALA A 426 6.09 -6.63 -3.66
N PHE A 427 6.09 -5.30 -3.84
CA PHE A 427 7.28 -4.51 -4.10
C PHE A 427 8.29 -4.56 -2.94
N MET A 428 7.82 -4.31 -1.72
CA MET A 428 8.69 -4.29 -0.53
C MET A 428 9.34 -5.66 -0.31
N ASN A 429 8.57 -6.74 -0.44
CA ASN A 429 9.05 -8.09 -0.21
C ASN A 429 9.97 -8.62 -1.32
N VAL A 430 9.98 -8.04 -2.53
CA VAL A 430 10.94 -8.42 -3.58
C VAL A 430 12.29 -7.73 -3.42
N LEU A 431 12.37 -6.65 -2.60
CA LEU A 431 13.64 -5.96 -2.37
C LEU A 431 14.66 -6.90 -1.73
N PRO A 432 15.95 -6.84 -2.16
CA PRO A 432 17.00 -7.74 -1.65
C PRO A 432 17.46 -7.36 -0.24
N ILE A 433 16.49 -7.22 0.68
CA ILE A 433 16.73 -6.84 2.07
C ILE A 433 16.64 -8.10 2.92
N PRO A 434 17.70 -8.51 3.65
CA PRO A 434 17.62 -9.61 4.59
C PRO A 434 16.52 -9.35 5.64
N GLY A 435 15.75 -10.38 6.00
CA GLY A 435 14.55 -10.23 6.82
C GLY A 435 13.25 -10.09 6.01
N LEU A 436 13.35 -9.95 4.68
CA LEU A 436 12.23 -10.03 3.72
C LEU A 436 12.48 -11.20 2.75
N ASP A 437 11.43 -11.63 2.04
CA ASP A 437 11.53 -12.70 1.04
C ASP A 437 12.59 -12.44 -0.02
N GLY A 438 12.72 -11.18 -0.47
CA GLY A 438 13.72 -10.76 -1.44
C GLY A 438 15.16 -11.02 -1.01
N GLY A 439 15.43 -10.97 0.30
CA GLY A 439 16.73 -11.38 0.85
C GLY A 439 17.00 -12.86 0.64
N HIS A 440 16.04 -13.72 0.96
CA HIS A 440 16.13 -15.16 0.69
C HIS A 440 16.20 -15.45 -0.82
N ALA A 441 15.40 -14.76 -1.61
CA ALA A 441 15.40 -14.88 -3.06
C ALA A 441 16.77 -14.54 -3.66
N LEU A 442 17.41 -13.45 -3.19
CA LEU A 442 18.74 -13.05 -3.62
C LEU A 442 19.79 -14.15 -3.36
N PHE A 443 19.85 -14.68 -2.14
CA PHE A 443 20.81 -15.75 -1.81
C PHE A 443 20.55 -17.02 -2.61
N THR A 444 19.28 -17.40 -2.79
CA THR A 444 18.90 -18.56 -3.60
C THR A 444 19.20 -18.36 -5.08
N PHE A 445 19.05 -17.14 -5.59
CA PHE A 445 19.39 -16.76 -6.96
C PHE A 445 20.89 -16.80 -7.21
N ILE A 446 21.70 -16.31 -6.26
CA ILE A 446 23.17 -16.43 -6.32
C ILE A 446 23.57 -17.91 -6.37
N GLU A 447 22.97 -18.76 -5.54
CA GLU A 447 23.22 -20.20 -5.57
C GLU A 447 22.83 -20.83 -6.92
N LEU A 448 21.70 -20.42 -7.51
CA LEU A 448 21.23 -20.90 -8.81
C LEU A 448 22.24 -20.62 -9.94
N ILE A 449 22.88 -19.44 -9.90
CA ILE A 449 23.86 -19.02 -10.90
C ILE A 449 25.24 -19.64 -10.64
N THR A 450 25.68 -19.64 -9.40
CA THR A 450 27.06 -20.06 -9.05
C THR A 450 27.19 -21.56 -8.80
N GLY A 451 26.07 -22.26 -8.56
CA GLY A 451 26.06 -23.66 -8.15
C GLY A 451 26.60 -23.90 -6.72
N LYS A 452 26.92 -22.81 -5.98
CA LYS A 452 27.48 -22.91 -4.62
C LYS A 452 26.46 -22.42 -3.60
N LYS A 453 26.13 -23.28 -2.64
CA LYS A 453 25.24 -22.95 -1.54
C LYS A 453 25.89 -21.92 -0.61
N VAL A 454 25.15 -20.88 -0.24
CA VAL A 454 25.55 -19.92 0.78
C VAL A 454 25.55 -20.62 2.15
N PRO A 455 26.61 -20.46 2.97
CA PRO A 455 26.65 -21.07 4.30
C PRO A 455 25.47 -20.64 5.18
N ASP A 456 24.90 -21.59 5.93
CA ASP A 456 23.74 -21.35 6.78
C ASP A 456 24.01 -20.27 7.84
N SER A 457 25.27 -20.18 8.34
CA SER A 457 25.67 -19.11 9.26
C SER A 457 25.59 -17.73 8.65
N VAL A 458 25.96 -17.57 7.37
CA VAL A 458 25.88 -16.29 6.67
C VAL A 458 24.42 -15.87 6.50
N LEU A 459 23.55 -16.82 6.14
CA LEU A 459 22.10 -16.58 6.06
C LEU A 459 21.54 -16.10 7.40
N GLN A 460 21.88 -16.79 8.50
CA GLN A 460 21.42 -16.45 9.83
C GLN A 460 21.87 -15.05 10.28
N TYR A 461 23.17 -14.71 10.07
CA TYR A 461 23.65 -13.37 10.40
C TYR A 461 22.97 -12.28 9.56
N ALA A 462 22.83 -12.51 8.25
CA ALA A 462 22.14 -11.57 7.37
C ALA A 462 20.69 -11.34 7.82
N GLN A 463 19.94 -12.42 8.11
CA GLN A 463 18.58 -12.36 8.61
C GLN A 463 18.47 -11.58 9.92
N THR A 464 19.38 -11.86 10.88
CA THR A 464 19.38 -11.17 12.18
C THR A 464 19.61 -9.68 11.99
N ILE A 465 20.58 -9.27 11.17
CA ILE A 465 20.88 -7.87 10.89
C ILE A 465 19.68 -7.21 10.18
N GLY A 466 19.12 -7.86 9.16
CA GLY A 466 17.96 -7.35 8.44
C GLY A 466 16.75 -7.14 9.34
N MET A 467 16.45 -8.11 10.21
CA MET A 467 15.36 -8.01 11.18
C MET A 467 15.56 -6.84 12.15
N ILE A 468 16.77 -6.65 12.66
CA ILE A 468 17.09 -5.51 13.55
C ILE A 468 16.86 -4.18 12.80
N LEU A 469 17.33 -4.06 11.56
CA LEU A 469 17.11 -2.87 10.74
C LEU A 469 15.62 -2.60 10.47
N LEU A 470 14.85 -3.64 10.15
CA LEU A 470 13.40 -3.52 9.94
C LEU A 470 12.67 -3.09 11.21
N LEU A 471 13.04 -3.64 12.37
CA LEU A 471 12.48 -3.23 13.66
C LEU A 471 12.81 -1.76 13.96
N LEU A 472 14.05 -1.33 13.75
CA LEU A 472 14.45 0.07 13.95
C LEU A 472 13.66 1.01 13.01
N LEU A 473 13.51 0.63 11.72
CA LEU A 473 12.70 1.39 10.77
C LEU A 473 11.24 1.45 11.21
N MET A 474 10.66 0.34 11.66
CA MET A 474 9.28 0.29 12.16
C MET A 474 9.08 1.21 13.37
N PHE A 475 9.99 1.19 14.36
CA PHE A 475 9.94 2.10 15.50
C PHE A 475 10.05 3.56 15.08
N PHE A 476 10.95 3.86 14.14
CA PHE A 476 11.08 5.21 13.60
C PHE A 476 9.80 5.68 12.92
N VAL A 477 9.20 4.85 12.04
CA VAL A 477 8.00 5.22 11.28
C VAL A 477 6.79 5.37 12.19
N ILE A 478 6.60 4.48 13.17
CA ILE A 478 5.52 4.60 14.17
C ILE A 478 5.71 5.87 15.01
N GLY A 479 6.93 6.14 15.46
CA GLY A 479 7.26 7.37 16.21
C GLY A 479 6.96 8.63 15.38
N ASN A 480 7.31 8.62 14.11
CA ASN A 480 7.03 9.71 13.17
C ASN A 480 5.52 9.90 12.95
N ASP A 481 4.75 8.81 12.81
CA ASP A 481 3.29 8.88 12.71
C ASP A 481 2.66 9.52 13.95
N ILE A 482 3.10 9.08 15.14
CA ILE A 482 2.63 9.64 16.42
C ILE A 482 2.98 11.12 16.50
N PHE A 483 4.20 11.51 16.13
CA PHE A 483 4.63 12.91 16.13
C PHE A 483 3.77 13.79 15.19
N LYS A 484 3.39 13.25 14.02
CA LYS A 484 2.49 13.94 13.07
C LYS A 484 1.07 14.16 13.63
N LEU A 485 0.61 13.33 14.58
CA LEU A 485 -0.70 13.52 15.21
C LEU A 485 -0.75 14.70 16.20
N PHE A 486 0.41 15.15 16.70
CA PHE A 486 0.52 16.25 17.65
C PHE A 486 0.92 17.59 17.01
N LYS A 487 1.15 17.59 15.71
CA LYS A 487 1.34 18.81 14.89
C LYS A 487 0.05 19.22 14.21
#